data_f7d2aacab6093faed4a0192cca44b5eb
#
_entry.id   f7d2aacab6093faed4a0192cca44b5eb
#
_cell.length_a   1.000
_cell.length_b   1.000
_cell.length_c   1.000
_cell.angle_alpha   90.00
_cell.angle_beta   90.00
_cell.angle_gamma   90.00
#
_symmetry.space_group_name_H-M   'P 1'
#
loop_
_entity.id
_entity.type
_entity.pdbx_description
1 polymer ?
#
loop_
_entity_poly.entity_id
_entity_poly.type
_entity_poly.pdbx_seq_one_letter_code
_entity_poly.pdbx_strand_id
1 'polypeptide(L)'
;MRWKNGRWRLATPDRVYLEDVIVPGFLAMDSIRHVLDIGVAWYTRSYPRLFAGVDYWTVDFDPAKRRIAGGKHHTVSATNLTEVFRPATFDLVLCNGVIGWGLNDPSDVEKGLDECAEVMRPDAWLVVGWNDMEGRRVAGLEDLLAKRFRRQVFPPVGADHFIPETPYAHRFDFFRKR
;
A
#
# COMPACT_ATOMS: atom_id res chain seq x y z
N MET A 1 4.96 4.75 -20.53
CA MET A 1 5.90 3.83 -19.85
C MET A 1 7.32 4.35 -20.01
N ARG A 2 8.19 4.18 -19.01
CA ARG A 2 9.63 4.50 -19.11
C ARG A 2 10.49 3.34 -18.64
N TRP A 3 11.68 3.21 -19.23
CA TRP A 3 12.71 2.30 -18.80
C TRP A 3 13.62 2.99 -17.79
N LYS A 4 13.76 2.43 -16.57
CA LYS A 4 14.69 2.93 -15.55
C LYS A 4 15.23 1.76 -14.72
N ASN A 5 16.53 1.72 -14.49
CA ASN A 5 17.19 0.71 -13.65
C ASN A 5 16.84 -0.73 -14.05
N GLY A 6 16.86 -1.04 -15.34
CA GLY A 6 16.63 -2.41 -15.85
C GLY A 6 15.19 -2.88 -15.82
N ARG A 7 14.19 -1.99 -15.74
CA ARG A 7 12.76 -2.33 -15.67
C ARG A 7 11.87 -1.34 -16.39
N TRP A 8 10.76 -1.84 -16.92
CA TRP A 8 9.65 -1.02 -17.42
C TRP A 8 8.77 -0.56 -16.25
N ARG A 9 8.45 0.72 -16.23
CA ARG A 9 7.65 1.37 -15.19
C ARG A 9 6.49 2.12 -15.81
N LEU A 10 5.37 2.16 -15.11
CA LEU A 10 4.31 3.10 -15.42
C LEU A 10 4.80 4.52 -15.07
N ALA A 11 4.77 5.46 -16.03
CA ALA A 11 5.35 6.78 -15.87
C ALA A 11 4.33 7.85 -15.46
N THR A 12 3.27 7.47 -14.77
CA THR A 12 2.34 8.43 -14.16
C THR A 12 2.99 9.10 -12.95
N PRO A 13 2.69 10.39 -12.66
CA PRO A 13 3.33 11.13 -11.57
C PRO A 13 3.25 10.42 -10.21
N ASP A 14 2.08 9.84 -9.89
CA ASP A 14 1.87 9.06 -8.68
C ASP A 14 2.81 7.86 -8.58
N ARG A 15 2.95 7.07 -9.66
CA ARG A 15 3.84 5.91 -9.68
C ARG A 15 5.31 6.31 -9.60
N VAL A 16 5.68 7.38 -10.29
CA VAL A 16 7.04 7.91 -10.21
C VAL A 16 7.36 8.32 -8.79
N TYR A 17 6.44 9.03 -8.13
CA TYR A 17 6.65 9.50 -6.76
C TYR A 17 6.69 8.34 -5.75
N LEU A 18 5.77 7.37 -5.87
CA LEU A 18 5.78 6.17 -5.04
C LEU A 18 7.12 5.43 -5.14
N GLU A 19 7.60 5.20 -6.35
CA GLU A 19 8.78 4.36 -6.61
C GLU A 19 10.12 5.10 -6.43
N ASP A 20 10.15 6.43 -6.55
CA ASP A 20 11.39 7.21 -6.49
C ASP A 20 11.56 7.98 -5.18
N VAL A 21 10.47 8.18 -4.39
CA VAL A 21 10.50 8.92 -3.13
C VAL A 21 9.96 8.09 -1.96
N ILE A 22 8.70 7.61 -2.06
CA ILE A 22 8.03 6.96 -0.92
C ILE A 22 8.73 5.64 -0.58
N VAL A 23 8.84 4.72 -1.53
CA VAL A 23 9.44 3.40 -1.27
C VAL A 23 10.92 3.53 -0.86
N PRO A 24 11.78 4.28 -1.54
CA PRO A 24 13.17 4.47 -1.09
C PRO A 24 13.26 5.11 0.30
N GLY A 25 12.37 6.05 0.62
CA GLY A 25 12.33 6.67 1.93
C GLY A 25 12.04 5.67 3.07
N PHE A 26 11.12 4.73 2.83
CA PHE A 26 10.88 3.63 3.79
C PHE A 26 12.05 2.65 3.86
N LEU A 27 12.60 2.26 2.72
CA LEU A 27 13.71 1.30 2.67
C LEU A 27 15.02 1.85 3.29
N ALA A 28 15.14 3.18 3.44
CA ALA A 28 16.24 3.81 4.15
C ALA A 28 16.07 3.76 5.69
N MET A 29 14.90 3.35 6.20
CA MET A 29 14.66 3.21 7.64
C MET A 29 15.07 1.82 8.11
N ASP A 30 15.99 1.72 9.07
CA ASP A 30 16.44 0.44 9.64
C ASP A 30 15.31 -0.39 10.28
N SER A 31 14.20 0.26 10.65
CA SER A 31 13.02 -0.38 11.24
C SER A 31 12.16 -1.14 10.22
N ILE A 32 12.35 -0.94 8.91
CA ILE A 32 11.54 -1.60 7.88
C ILE A 32 12.24 -2.87 7.39
N ARG A 33 11.72 -4.01 7.80
CA ARG A 33 12.23 -5.34 7.46
C ARG A 33 11.19 -6.24 6.77
N HIS A 34 9.90 -6.05 7.10
CA HIS A 34 8.79 -6.86 6.59
C HIS A 34 7.74 -5.94 5.98
N VAL A 35 7.51 -6.11 4.69
CA VAL A 35 6.61 -5.24 3.90
C VAL A 35 5.50 -6.07 3.28
N LEU A 36 4.26 -5.62 3.44
CA LEU A 36 3.09 -6.15 2.74
C LEU A 36 2.60 -5.12 1.72
N ASP A 37 2.45 -5.54 0.47
CA ASP A 37 1.85 -4.75 -0.61
C ASP A 37 0.52 -5.37 -1.02
N ILE A 38 -0.57 -4.63 -0.85
CA ILE A 38 -1.93 -5.08 -1.12
C ILE A 38 -2.33 -4.63 -2.52
N GLY A 39 -2.72 -5.59 -3.35
CA GLY A 39 -3.08 -5.38 -4.75
C GLY A 39 -1.89 -5.55 -5.69
N VAL A 40 -2.08 -6.40 -6.71
CA VAL A 40 -1.07 -6.70 -7.72
C VAL A 40 -1.54 -6.24 -9.09
N ALA A 41 -0.67 -5.53 -9.80
CA ALA A 41 -0.90 -5.10 -11.16
C ALA A 41 0.29 -5.46 -12.07
N TRP A 42 0.08 -5.50 -13.38
CA TRP A 42 1.15 -5.84 -14.33
C TRP A 42 2.38 -4.91 -14.20
N TYR A 43 2.18 -3.67 -13.82
CA TYR A 43 3.25 -2.68 -13.63
C TYR A 43 3.99 -2.82 -12.29
N THR A 44 3.45 -3.55 -11.31
CA THR A 44 4.15 -3.87 -10.04
C THR A 44 4.98 -5.16 -10.12
N ARG A 45 5.01 -5.85 -11.27
CA ARG A 45 5.79 -7.09 -11.47
C ARG A 45 7.27 -6.96 -11.10
N SER A 46 7.83 -5.77 -11.19
CA SER A 46 9.24 -5.50 -10.85
C SER A 46 9.46 -5.15 -9.37
N TYR A 47 8.41 -5.06 -8.56
CA TYR A 47 8.50 -4.63 -7.15
C TYR A 47 9.34 -5.55 -6.26
N PRO A 48 9.38 -6.89 -6.43
CA PRO A 48 10.33 -7.72 -5.67
C PRO A 48 11.79 -7.28 -5.81
N ARG A 49 12.17 -6.66 -6.94
CA ARG A 49 13.51 -6.08 -7.11
C ARG A 49 13.63 -4.69 -6.47
N LEU A 50 12.53 -3.92 -6.41
CA LEU A 50 12.51 -2.62 -5.75
C LEU A 50 12.66 -2.79 -4.24
N PHE A 51 12.05 -3.85 -3.68
CA PHE A 51 12.11 -4.22 -2.28
C PHE A 51 13.22 -5.23 -1.94
N ALA A 52 14.24 -5.36 -2.79
CA ALA A 52 15.38 -6.21 -2.49
C ALA A 52 16.06 -5.78 -1.19
N GLY A 53 16.28 -6.71 -0.28
CA GLY A 53 16.87 -6.45 1.04
C GLY A 53 15.88 -6.46 2.22
N VAL A 54 14.58 -6.51 1.95
CA VAL A 54 13.52 -6.68 2.94
C VAL A 54 12.66 -7.90 2.62
N ASP A 55 11.95 -8.42 3.63
CA ASP A 55 10.98 -9.48 3.43
C ASP A 55 9.68 -8.90 2.85
N TYR A 56 9.54 -8.98 1.52
CA TYR A 56 8.45 -8.37 0.76
C TYR A 56 7.41 -9.41 0.35
N TRP A 57 6.17 -9.17 0.73
CA TRP A 57 5.00 -9.98 0.42
C TRP A 57 3.96 -9.19 -0.34
N THR A 58 3.22 -9.88 -1.20
CA THR A 58 2.06 -9.32 -1.89
C THR A 58 0.81 -10.16 -1.61
N VAL A 59 -0.35 -9.51 -1.66
CA VAL A 59 -1.65 -10.17 -1.65
C VAL A 59 -2.55 -9.60 -2.74
N ASP A 60 -3.40 -10.45 -3.29
CA ASP A 60 -4.49 -10.04 -4.18
C ASP A 60 -5.60 -11.09 -4.10
N PHE A 61 -6.87 -10.67 -4.18
CA PHE A 61 -8.00 -11.61 -4.16
C PHE A 61 -8.14 -12.40 -5.47
N ASP A 62 -7.62 -11.88 -6.59
CA ASP A 62 -7.68 -12.51 -7.90
C ASP A 62 -6.54 -13.54 -8.07
N PRO A 63 -6.84 -14.85 -8.17
CA PRO A 63 -5.80 -15.88 -8.32
C PRO A 63 -4.97 -15.74 -9.62
N ALA A 64 -5.48 -15.05 -10.64
CA ALA A 64 -4.71 -14.79 -11.86
C ALA A 64 -3.50 -13.87 -11.61
N LYS A 65 -3.55 -13.05 -10.58
CA LYS A 65 -2.46 -12.13 -10.19
C LYS A 65 -1.20 -12.82 -9.67
N ARG A 66 -1.32 -14.05 -9.16
CA ARG A 66 -0.18 -14.84 -8.70
C ARG A 66 0.94 -14.94 -9.75
N ARG A 67 0.58 -15.01 -11.04
CA ARG A 67 1.57 -15.13 -12.15
C ARG A 67 2.40 -13.85 -12.35
N ILE A 68 1.90 -12.72 -11.90
CA ILE A 68 2.55 -11.41 -12.07
C ILE A 68 3.10 -10.83 -10.77
N ALA A 69 2.77 -11.39 -9.64
CA ALA A 69 3.26 -10.95 -8.33
C ALA A 69 4.79 -11.01 -8.19
N GLY A 70 5.43 -11.96 -8.88
CA GLY A 70 6.89 -11.98 -9.06
C GLY A 70 7.72 -12.38 -7.84
N GLY A 71 7.09 -12.81 -6.72
CA GLY A 71 7.76 -13.15 -5.47
C GLY A 71 6.83 -13.86 -4.48
N LYS A 72 7.01 -13.59 -3.20
CA LYS A 72 6.14 -14.12 -2.14
C LYS A 72 4.74 -13.53 -2.27
N HIS A 73 3.75 -14.39 -2.42
CA HIS A 73 2.38 -13.98 -2.70
C HIS A 73 1.35 -14.94 -2.11
N HIS A 74 0.31 -14.38 -1.50
CA HIS A 74 -0.91 -15.11 -1.15
C HIS A 74 -2.11 -14.59 -1.96
N THR A 75 -2.92 -15.53 -2.44
CA THR A 75 -4.22 -15.20 -3.04
C THR A 75 -5.25 -15.14 -1.92
N VAL A 76 -5.49 -13.94 -1.43
CA VAL A 76 -6.41 -13.66 -0.32
C VAL A 76 -6.93 -12.23 -0.43
N SER A 77 -8.16 -11.99 0.03
CA SER A 77 -8.71 -10.65 0.13
C SER A 77 -8.00 -9.83 1.22
N ALA A 78 -7.92 -8.53 1.02
CA ALA A 78 -7.48 -7.59 2.08
C ALA A 78 -8.36 -7.65 3.34
N THR A 79 -9.58 -8.19 3.22
CA THR A 79 -10.52 -8.40 4.34
C THR A 79 -10.29 -9.71 5.11
N ASN A 80 -9.23 -10.48 4.79
CA ASN A 80 -8.95 -11.80 5.34
C ASN A 80 -7.45 -12.07 5.49
N LEU A 81 -6.65 -11.06 5.78
CA LEU A 81 -5.17 -11.18 5.85
C LEU A 81 -4.70 -12.12 6.95
N THR A 82 -5.44 -12.19 8.06
CA THR A 82 -5.15 -13.06 9.21
C THR A 82 -5.29 -14.56 8.91
N GLU A 83 -5.94 -14.93 7.79
CA GLU A 83 -5.97 -16.33 7.34
C GLU A 83 -4.59 -16.84 6.88
N VAL A 84 -3.70 -15.93 6.46
CA VAL A 84 -2.41 -16.28 5.85
C VAL A 84 -1.21 -15.66 6.54
N PHE A 85 -1.40 -14.63 7.37
CA PHE A 85 -0.34 -13.98 8.12
C PHE A 85 -0.61 -14.02 9.62
N ARG A 86 0.46 -14.12 10.39
CA ARG A 86 0.39 -14.00 11.85
C ARG A 86 0.20 -12.53 12.25
N PRO A 87 -0.46 -12.26 13.40
CA PRO A 87 -0.49 -10.93 13.98
C PRO A 87 0.91 -10.33 14.15
N ALA A 88 0.99 -9.01 14.08
CA ALA A 88 2.22 -8.24 14.31
C ALA A 88 3.43 -8.71 13.46
N THR A 89 3.21 -8.98 12.17
CA THR A 89 4.25 -9.43 11.23
C THR A 89 4.93 -8.26 10.52
N PHE A 90 4.16 -7.27 10.04
CA PHE A 90 4.65 -6.28 9.10
C PHE A 90 5.03 -4.95 9.77
N ASP A 91 6.12 -4.35 9.27
CA ASP A 91 6.60 -3.01 9.66
C ASP A 91 6.03 -1.92 8.75
N LEU A 92 5.65 -2.30 7.53
CA LEU A 92 5.05 -1.44 6.51
C LEU A 92 3.96 -2.20 5.76
N VAL A 93 2.78 -1.60 5.63
CA VAL A 93 1.71 -2.03 4.73
C VAL A 93 1.48 -0.95 3.69
N LEU A 94 1.52 -1.33 2.41
CA LEU A 94 1.16 -0.51 1.28
C LEU A 94 -0.23 -0.92 0.78
N CYS A 95 -1.22 -0.03 0.89
CA CYS A 95 -2.57 -0.20 0.35
C CYS A 95 -2.79 0.86 -0.73
N ASN A 96 -2.26 0.60 -1.94
CA ASN A 96 -2.24 1.59 -2.99
C ASN A 96 -3.07 1.18 -4.22
N GLY A 97 -4.12 1.95 -4.51
CA GLY A 97 -5.05 1.66 -5.60
C GLY A 97 -5.95 0.44 -5.30
N VAL A 98 -6.33 0.26 -4.05
CA VAL A 98 -7.23 -0.80 -3.56
C VAL A 98 -8.56 -0.20 -3.09
N ILE A 99 -8.49 0.80 -2.22
CA ILE A 99 -9.68 1.54 -1.76
C ILE A 99 -10.21 2.39 -2.91
N GLY A 100 -11.49 2.24 -3.23
CA GLY A 100 -12.13 2.86 -4.39
C GLY A 100 -11.94 2.09 -5.71
N TRP A 101 -11.20 0.97 -5.71
CA TRP A 101 -10.94 0.14 -6.91
C TRP A 101 -11.30 -1.35 -6.71
N GLY A 102 -11.19 -1.86 -5.51
CA GLY A 102 -11.54 -3.23 -5.14
C GLY A 102 -12.33 -3.26 -3.83
N LEU A 103 -11.90 -2.47 -2.85
CA LEU A 103 -12.62 -2.19 -1.62
C LEU A 103 -13.42 -0.89 -1.80
N ASN A 104 -14.73 -1.01 -2.03
CA ASN A 104 -15.61 0.12 -2.35
C ASN A 104 -16.68 0.33 -1.28
N ASP A 105 -17.14 -0.74 -0.64
CA ASP A 105 -18.10 -0.65 0.44
C ASP A 105 -17.43 -0.24 1.75
N PRO A 106 -17.97 0.74 2.51
CA PRO A 106 -17.37 1.17 3.78
C PRO A 106 -17.17 0.03 4.79
N SER A 107 -18.05 -0.96 4.83
CA SER A 107 -17.92 -2.11 5.74
C SER A 107 -16.76 -3.02 5.36
N ASP A 108 -16.52 -3.24 4.07
CA ASP A 108 -15.38 -4.01 3.57
C ASP A 108 -14.08 -3.24 3.79
N VAL A 109 -14.10 -1.91 3.60
CA VAL A 109 -12.95 -1.05 3.90
C VAL A 109 -12.61 -1.11 5.37
N GLU A 110 -13.60 -0.98 6.27
CA GLU A 110 -13.38 -1.09 7.72
C GLU A 110 -12.76 -2.44 8.08
N LYS A 111 -13.33 -3.54 7.58
CA LYS A 111 -12.79 -4.88 7.80
C LYS A 111 -11.36 -5.01 7.27
N GLY A 112 -11.08 -4.51 6.06
CA GLY A 112 -9.73 -4.54 5.48
C GLY A 112 -8.72 -3.73 6.30
N LEU A 113 -9.14 -2.59 6.86
CA LEU A 113 -8.29 -1.79 7.75
C LEU A 113 -8.05 -2.49 9.10
N ASP A 114 -9.04 -3.19 9.63
CA ASP A 114 -8.89 -4.00 10.85
C ASP A 114 -7.90 -5.15 10.61
N GLU A 115 -8.02 -5.87 9.49
CA GLU A 115 -7.08 -6.91 9.09
C GLU A 115 -5.65 -6.37 8.88
N CYS A 116 -5.50 -5.20 8.24
CA CYS A 116 -4.20 -4.53 8.14
C CYS A 116 -3.63 -4.24 9.53
N ALA A 117 -4.44 -3.67 10.42
CA ALA A 117 -3.99 -3.37 11.78
C ALA A 117 -3.56 -4.63 12.53
N GLU A 118 -4.28 -5.75 12.37
CA GLU A 118 -3.96 -7.01 13.06
C GLU A 118 -2.60 -7.57 12.60
N VAL A 119 -2.32 -7.60 11.30
CA VAL A 119 -1.06 -8.14 10.78
C VAL A 119 0.14 -7.18 10.92
N MET A 120 -0.10 -5.90 11.24
CA MET A 120 0.94 -4.89 11.47
C MET A 120 1.46 -4.93 12.91
N ARG A 121 2.76 -4.72 13.09
CA ARG A 121 3.38 -4.51 14.40
C ARG A 121 2.86 -3.21 15.05
N PRO A 122 2.95 -3.10 16.37
CA PRO A 122 2.72 -1.81 17.04
C PRO A 122 3.57 -0.71 16.39
N ASP A 123 2.99 0.45 16.19
CA ASP A 123 3.63 1.61 15.54
C ASP A 123 4.20 1.37 14.12
N ALA A 124 3.75 0.33 13.43
CA ALA A 124 4.09 0.09 12.02
C ALA A 124 3.48 1.15 11.09
N TRP A 125 4.04 1.30 9.91
CA TRP A 125 3.56 2.25 8.91
C TRP A 125 2.47 1.67 8.02
N LEU A 126 1.42 2.45 7.76
CA LEU A 126 0.45 2.23 6.70
C LEU A 126 0.52 3.39 5.69
N VAL A 127 0.66 3.05 4.42
CA VAL A 127 0.51 4.00 3.32
C VAL A 127 -0.77 3.67 2.56
N VAL A 128 -1.67 4.62 2.49
CA VAL A 128 -2.92 4.50 1.71
C VAL A 128 -2.80 5.37 0.47
N GLY A 129 -2.81 4.74 -0.72
CA GLY A 129 -2.87 5.43 -2.00
C GLY A 129 -4.26 5.26 -2.61
N TRP A 130 -4.97 6.36 -2.84
CA TRP A 130 -6.34 6.35 -3.32
C TRP A 130 -6.64 7.55 -4.22
N ASN A 131 -7.80 7.55 -4.89
CA ASN A 131 -8.19 8.63 -5.80
C ASN A 131 -9.31 9.46 -5.18
N ASP A 132 -9.01 10.73 -4.86
CA ASP A 132 -9.96 11.66 -4.25
C ASP A 132 -10.87 12.30 -5.31
N MET A 133 -11.64 11.46 -6.01
CA MET A 133 -12.54 11.87 -7.07
C MET A 133 -13.89 11.16 -6.97
N GLU A 134 -14.89 11.75 -7.60
CA GLU A 134 -16.23 11.16 -7.68
C GLU A 134 -16.18 9.71 -8.23
N GLY A 135 -16.99 8.82 -7.65
CA GLY A 135 -17.03 7.40 -7.99
C GLY A 135 -15.84 6.57 -7.50
N ARG A 136 -14.87 7.18 -6.78
CA ARG A 136 -13.74 6.49 -6.14
C ARG A 136 -13.64 6.74 -4.64
N ARG A 137 -14.29 7.78 -4.17
CA ARG A 137 -14.36 8.06 -2.73
C ARG A 137 -15.18 7.01 -2.01
N VAL A 138 -14.66 6.57 -0.87
CA VAL A 138 -15.41 5.74 0.08
C VAL A 138 -15.90 6.66 1.21
N ALA A 139 -17.19 6.59 1.50
CA ALA A 139 -17.80 7.42 2.54
C ALA A 139 -17.16 7.14 3.91
N GLY A 140 -16.81 8.21 4.64
CA GLY A 140 -16.23 8.09 5.98
C GLY A 140 -14.82 7.50 6.05
N LEU A 141 -14.07 7.43 4.95
CA LEU A 141 -12.72 6.82 4.91
C LEU A 141 -11.79 7.36 5.99
N GLU A 142 -11.80 8.67 6.24
CA GLU A 142 -10.97 9.32 7.27
C GLU A 142 -11.33 8.81 8.67
N ASP A 143 -12.62 8.69 8.97
CA ASP A 143 -13.10 8.19 10.27
C ASP A 143 -12.78 6.71 10.44
N LEU A 144 -12.90 5.91 9.38
CA LEU A 144 -12.53 4.49 9.39
C LEU A 144 -11.03 4.31 9.68
N LEU A 145 -10.18 5.08 9.01
CA LEU A 145 -8.73 5.08 9.25
C LEU A 145 -8.40 5.50 10.70
N ALA A 146 -9.06 6.55 11.20
CA ALA A 146 -8.80 7.08 12.54
C ALA A 146 -9.09 6.09 13.68
N LYS A 147 -9.90 5.04 13.45
CA LYS A 147 -10.20 4.00 14.44
C LYS A 147 -8.95 3.19 14.83
N ARG A 148 -8.06 2.92 13.90
CA ARG A 148 -6.89 2.03 14.08
C ARG A 148 -5.56 2.72 13.86
N PHE A 149 -5.54 3.85 13.17
CA PHE A 149 -4.34 4.53 12.72
C PHE A 149 -4.34 5.99 13.14
N ARG A 150 -3.16 6.55 13.29
CA ARG A 150 -2.96 8.01 13.47
C ARG A 150 -2.17 8.55 12.30
N ARG A 151 -2.52 9.73 11.81
CA ARG A 151 -1.73 10.43 10.79
C ARG A 151 -0.31 10.67 11.30
N GLN A 152 0.66 10.52 10.41
CA GLN A 152 2.06 10.69 10.75
C GLN A 152 2.80 11.39 9.62
N VAL A 153 3.54 12.44 9.95
CA VAL A 153 4.46 13.08 9.01
C VAL A 153 5.48 12.04 8.55
N PHE A 154 5.58 11.84 7.23
CA PHE A 154 6.59 10.99 6.62
C PHE A 154 7.81 11.87 6.29
N PRO A 155 8.96 11.69 6.95
CA PRO A 155 10.09 12.61 6.86
C PRO A 155 10.57 12.92 5.43
N PRO A 156 10.67 11.94 4.51
CA PRO A 156 11.08 12.22 3.13
C PRO A 156 10.13 13.14 2.34
N VAL A 157 8.87 13.26 2.78
CA VAL A 157 7.85 14.12 2.18
C VAL A 157 7.68 15.43 2.97
N GLY A 158 7.96 15.40 4.29
CA GLY A 158 7.75 16.52 5.20
C GLY A 158 6.27 16.78 5.55
N ALA A 159 5.37 15.86 5.20
CA ALA A 159 3.92 15.96 5.44
C ALA A 159 3.32 14.58 5.75
N ASP A 160 2.08 14.57 6.25
CA ASP A 160 1.32 13.34 6.50
C ASP A 160 0.53 12.87 5.28
N HIS A 161 0.64 13.58 4.17
CA HIS A 161 0.07 13.22 2.87
C HIS A 161 0.85 13.85 1.72
N PHE A 162 0.62 13.34 0.50
CA PHE A 162 1.13 13.93 -0.73
C PHE A 162 0.12 13.73 -1.88
N ILE A 163 -0.11 14.77 -2.66
CA ILE A 163 -1.02 14.75 -3.81
C ILE A 163 -0.22 15.08 -5.07
N PRO A 164 0.18 14.08 -5.87
CA PRO A 164 0.82 14.31 -7.14
C PRO A 164 -0.14 14.95 -8.15
N GLU A 165 0.37 15.74 -9.07
CA GLU A 165 -0.43 16.30 -10.16
C GLU A 165 -0.86 15.18 -11.13
N THR A 166 -2.06 14.65 -10.94
CA THR A 166 -2.67 13.64 -11.79
C THR A 166 -4.09 14.01 -12.15
N PRO A 167 -4.59 13.63 -13.34
CA PRO A 167 -5.97 13.93 -13.76
C PRO A 167 -7.03 13.17 -12.96
N TYR A 168 -6.61 12.18 -12.14
CA TYR A 168 -7.48 11.34 -11.30
C TYR A 168 -7.29 11.61 -9.80
N ALA A 169 -6.75 12.77 -9.42
CA ALA A 169 -6.60 13.23 -8.04
C ALA A 169 -6.06 12.13 -7.10
N HIS A 170 -4.98 11.45 -7.53
CA HIS A 170 -4.35 10.45 -6.68
C HIS A 170 -3.74 11.10 -5.43
N ARG A 171 -3.87 10.43 -4.30
CA ARG A 171 -3.37 10.91 -3.01
C ARG A 171 -2.70 9.78 -2.26
N PHE A 172 -1.59 10.06 -1.60
CA PHE A 172 -0.94 9.21 -0.62
C PHE A 172 -1.11 9.78 0.77
N ASP A 173 -1.60 8.99 1.70
CA ASP A 173 -1.72 9.33 3.11
C ASP A 173 -0.83 8.41 3.93
N PHE A 174 -0.16 8.96 4.95
CA PHE A 174 0.81 8.26 5.80
C PHE A 174 0.28 8.15 7.23
N PHE A 175 0.31 6.94 7.75
CA PHE A 175 -0.21 6.61 9.06
C PHE A 175 0.74 5.72 9.84
N ARG A 176 0.57 5.73 11.18
CA ARG A 176 1.09 4.73 12.10
C ARG A 176 -0.06 3.96 12.73
N LYS A 177 0.12 2.66 12.94
CA LYS A 177 -0.79 1.86 13.77
C LYS A 177 -0.80 2.42 15.19
N ARG A 178 -1.98 2.52 15.80
CA ARG A 178 -2.19 2.93 17.20
C ARG A 178 -1.76 1.84 18.17
#